data_f7054bc03730a4310afcb66dee22137b
#
_entry.id   f7054bc03730a4310afcb66dee22137b
#
_cell.length_a   1.000
_cell.length_b   1.000
_cell.length_c   1.000
_cell.angle_alpha   90.00
_cell.angle_beta   90.00
_cell.angle_gamma   90.00
#
_symmetry.space_group_name_H-M   'P 1'
#
loop_
_entity.id
_entity.type
_entity.pdbx_description
1 polymer ?
#
loop_
_entity_poly.entity_id
_entity_poly.type
_entity_poly.pdbx_seq_one_letter_code
_entity_poly.pdbx_strand_id
1 'polypeptide(L)'
;MLMTGNSLCSGDGQMFKNLNNNETYILIPGMKKFHAISLQTGIKKSFSQAKDGSEKICNIMIRENGRNHLLFRIDNRELTFVVTSKCNHRCIMCPQQLDVDPINNEIILQYVIDNLDYDVIDEICFTGGEPFLKMNFVEQVVQKAPERIKITILTNGTIIPSVSILKSLRCKLCVPLYAPYDELHNKMTGSSSFYKVVENLIKISQYDTLIELRFVVTRLNYSCLEEFARFAWRNLPFVQDVAFMGMELTAEALNNKEELWCNPKDYIPTLQKAVSYLNTCGMTAWVYNLPLCLFDEKYRRFVAKSISPWKIKYIQKCDTCNLKNNCGGMFFSDVSEFEFVL
;
A
#
# COMPACT_ATOMS: atom_id res chain seq x y z
N MET A 1 -0.01 2.01 17.52
CA MET A 1 1.21 2.77 17.85
C MET A 1 1.33 3.89 16.83
N LEU A 2 1.07 5.14 17.21
CA LEU A 2 1.27 6.29 16.32
C LEU A 2 2.76 6.31 16.00
N MET A 3 3.13 6.14 14.73
CA MET A 3 4.53 6.10 14.33
C MET A 3 5.19 7.44 14.66
N THR A 4 6.10 7.44 15.61
CA THR A 4 7.04 8.54 15.87
C THR A 4 8.18 8.44 14.85
N GLY A 5 7.92 8.78 13.61
CA GLY A 5 8.94 8.84 12.55
C GLY A 5 9.42 10.29 12.37
N ASN A 6 10.70 10.52 12.56
CA ASN A 6 11.42 11.79 12.44
C ASN A 6 11.45 12.34 11.00
N SER A 7 10.32 12.81 10.50
CA SER A 7 10.23 13.82 9.44
C SER A 7 8.98 14.66 9.65
N LEU A 8 8.72 14.98 10.89
CA LEU A 8 7.81 16.06 11.25
C LEU A 8 8.45 17.36 10.79
N CYS A 9 7.76 18.12 9.95
CA CYS A 9 8.08 19.52 9.78
C CYS A 9 8.11 20.14 11.19
N SER A 10 9.30 20.32 11.73
CA SER A 10 9.53 20.87 13.08
C SER A 10 9.35 22.39 13.00
N GLY A 11 8.11 22.83 13.09
CA GLY A 11 7.75 24.23 13.19
C GLY A 11 6.89 24.42 14.43
N ASP A 12 7.53 24.44 15.58
CA ASP A 12 6.87 24.72 16.83
C ASP A 12 6.68 26.21 17.04
N GLY A 13 5.64 26.79 16.57
CA GLY A 13 5.30 28.01 17.26
C GLY A 13 4.54 29.11 16.51
N GLN A 14 4.93 29.56 15.34
CA GLN A 14 4.25 30.71 14.73
C GLN A 14 2.99 30.32 13.94
N MET A 15 3.05 29.24 13.19
CA MET A 15 1.95 28.79 12.32
C MET A 15 0.67 28.42 13.08
N PHE A 16 0.79 27.91 14.31
CA PHE A 16 -0.34 27.43 15.12
C PHE A 16 -0.77 28.34 16.27
N LYS A 17 -0.23 29.55 16.35
CA LYS A 17 -0.53 30.53 17.44
C LYS A 17 -2.02 30.82 17.64
N ASN A 18 -2.81 30.68 16.58
CA ASN A 18 -4.26 30.94 16.61
C ASN A 18 -5.10 29.68 16.86
N LEU A 19 -4.47 28.54 17.16
CA LEU A 19 -5.18 27.32 17.57
C LEU A 19 -5.19 27.19 19.09
N ASN A 20 -6.32 26.77 19.63
CA ASN A 20 -6.46 26.50 21.07
C ASN A 20 -5.78 25.16 21.38
N ASN A 21 -4.78 25.17 22.25
CA ASN A 21 -4.06 23.95 22.62
C ASN A 21 -4.92 22.92 23.39
N ASN A 22 -6.07 23.33 23.91
CA ASN A 22 -7.01 22.43 24.58
C ASN A 22 -8.02 21.77 23.62
N GLU A 23 -7.91 22.05 22.34
CA GLU A 23 -8.73 21.43 21.29
C GLU A 23 -7.90 20.49 20.42
N THR A 24 -8.56 19.45 19.90
CA THR A 24 -7.98 18.54 18.90
C THR A 24 -8.36 18.99 17.51
N TYR A 25 -7.37 19.10 16.61
CA TYR A 25 -7.57 19.55 15.25
C TYR A 25 -7.12 18.48 14.24
N ILE A 26 -7.86 18.34 13.14
CA ILE A 26 -7.36 17.68 11.92
C ILE A 26 -6.68 18.74 11.06
N LEU A 27 -5.44 18.49 10.66
CA LEU A 27 -4.68 19.35 9.77
C LEU A 27 -4.67 18.71 8.37
N ILE A 28 -5.23 19.41 7.40
CA ILE A 28 -5.35 18.92 6.00
C ILE A 28 -4.53 19.83 5.10
N PRO A 29 -3.53 19.30 4.37
CA PRO A 29 -2.70 20.08 3.47
C PRO A 29 -3.45 20.52 2.22
N GLY A 30 -3.05 21.64 1.64
CA GLY A 30 -3.45 22.11 0.33
C GLY A 30 -2.29 22.82 -0.36
N MET A 31 -2.43 23.17 -1.63
CA MET A 31 -1.35 23.77 -2.44
C MET A 31 -0.81 25.08 -1.85
N LYS A 32 -1.69 26.00 -1.45
CA LYS A 32 -1.33 27.34 -0.93
C LYS A 32 -1.64 27.51 0.55
N LYS A 33 -2.55 26.72 1.07
CA LYS A 33 -3.05 26.80 2.44
C LYS A 33 -3.19 25.40 3.02
N PHE A 34 -3.13 25.29 4.34
CA PHE A 34 -3.65 24.11 5.03
C PHE A 34 -4.89 24.50 5.86
N HIS A 35 -5.70 23.52 6.18
CA HIS A 35 -6.89 23.69 6.98
C HIS A 35 -6.72 22.98 8.32
N ALA A 36 -7.08 23.67 9.40
CA ALA A 36 -7.22 23.08 10.73
C ALA A 36 -8.69 23.05 11.09
N ILE A 37 -9.24 21.86 11.36
CA ILE A 37 -10.64 21.65 11.69
C ILE A 37 -10.72 21.10 13.10
N SER A 38 -11.39 21.85 14.00
CA SER A 38 -11.61 21.40 15.39
C SER A 38 -12.55 20.21 15.42
N LEU A 39 -12.16 19.14 16.10
CA LEU A 39 -13.01 17.95 16.29
C LEU A 39 -14.16 18.20 17.27
N GLN A 40 -14.00 19.18 18.18
CA GLN A 40 -15.01 19.51 19.16
C GLN A 40 -16.11 20.40 18.59
N THR A 41 -15.73 21.38 17.74
CA THR A 41 -16.66 22.42 17.26
C THR A 41 -16.97 22.34 15.77
N GLY A 42 -16.20 21.57 15.00
CA GLY A 42 -16.29 21.54 13.54
C GLY A 42 -15.78 22.83 12.87
N ILE A 43 -15.32 23.82 13.65
CA ILE A 43 -14.88 25.10 13.07
C ILE A 43 -13.59 24.91 12.29
N LYS A 44 -13.62 25.36 11.02
CA LYS A 44 -12.49 25.33 10.09
C LYS A 44 -11.75 26.66 10.11
N LYS A 45 -10.44 26.61 10.35
CA LYS A 45 -9.49 27.73 10.17
C LYS A 45 -8.57 27.42 9.02
N SER A 46 -8.20 28.44 8.23
CA SER A 46 -7.30 28.29 7.09
C SER A 46 -6.03 29.10 7.31
N PHE A 47 -4.88 28.49 7.06
CA PHE A 47 -3.57 29.08 7.27
C PHE A 47 -2.77 29.02 5.96
N SER A 48 -1.99 30.05 5.65
CA SER A 48 -1.10 30.03 4.50
C SER A 48 0.06 29.06 4.73
N GLN A 49 0.43 28.30 3.71
CA GLN A 49 1.69 27.53 3.71
C GLN A 49 2.87 28.51 3.63
N ALA A 50 3.96 28.23 4.34
CA ALA A 50 5.18 29.03 4.25
C ALA A 50 5.76 28.96 2.83
N LYS A 51 6.14 30.12 2.27
CA LYS A 51 6.66 30.22 0.90
C LYS A 51 8.08 29.64 0.76
N ASP A 52 8.86 29.68 1.84
CA ASP A 52 10.24 29.20 1.90
C ASP A 52 10.36 27.71 2.24
N GLY A 53 9.23 27.01 2.47
CA GLY A 53 9.19 25.61 2.84
C GLY A 53 9.61 25.31 4.28
N SER A 54 9.92 26.31 5.09
CA SER A 54 10.37 26.14 6.48
C SER A 54 9.31 25.54 7.40
N GLU A 55 8.02 25.80 7.11
CA GLU A 55 6.87 25.28 7.86
C GLU A 55 5.77 24.88 6.87
N LYS A 56 5.77 23.64 6.40
CA LYS A 56 4.77 23.14 5.46
C LYS A 56 4.07 21.90 5.99
N ILE A 57 2.75 21.91 5.99
CA ILE A 57 1.95 20.71 6.24
C ILE A 57 1.82 19.95 4.92
N CYS A 58 2.49 18.78 4.85
CA CYS A 58 2.52 17.94 3.65
C CYS A 58 1.67 16.67 3.80
N ASN A 59 1.32 16.30 5.04
CA ASN A 59 0.54 15.11 5.35
C ASN A 59 -0.74 15.50 6.09
N ILE A 60 -1.71 14.60 6.13
CA ILE A 60 -2.89 14.76 6.97
C ILE A 60 -2.51 14.35 8.40
N MET A 61 -2.73 15.23 9.36
CA MET A 61 -2.25 15.08 10.73
C MET A 61 -3.37 15.34 11.74
N ILE A 62 -3.23 14.80 12.95
CA ILE A 62 -4.00 15.24 14.13
C ILE A 62 -3.07 16.09 14.98
N ARG A 63 -3.57 17.27 15.42
CA ARG A 63 -2.92 18.11 16.42
C ARG A 63 -3.69 18.05 17.72
N GLU A 64 -3.02 17.58 18.77
CA GLU A 64 -3.57 17.43 20.11
C GLU A 64 -2.53 17.88 21.16
N ASN A 65 -2.97 18.63 22.16
CA ASN A 65 -2.10 19.15 23.23
C ASN A 65 -0.82 19.82 22.68
N GLY A 66 -0.97 20.59 21.60
CA GLY A 66 0.13 21.30 20.94
C GLY A 66 1.08 20.40 20.11
N ARG A 67 0.85 19.09 20.03
CA ARG A 67 1.68 18.15 19.25
C ARG A 67 0.97 17.67 18.01
N ASN A 68 1.75 17.45 16.93
CA ASN A 68 1.24 16.93 15.68
C ASN A 68 1.53 15.43 15.56
N HIS A 69 0.51 14.64 15.22
CA HIS A 69 0.61 13.20 14.98
C HIS A 69 0.17 12.89 13.56
N LEU A 70 0.94 12.05 12.86
CA LEU A 70 0.60 11.63 11.50
C LEU A 70 -0.70 10.82 11.50
N LEU A 71 -1.65 11.22 10.66
CA LEU A 71 -2.91 10.50 10.44
C LEU A 71 -2.86 9.73 9.12
N PHE A 72 -2.68 10.44 8.01
CA PHE A 72 -2.51 9.85 6.69
C PHE A 72 -1.30 10.46 5.98
N ARG A 73 -0.53 9.60 5.32
CA ARG A 73 0.65 10.01 4.58
C ARG A 73 0.31 10.38 3.13
N ILE A 74 0.95 11.43 2.65
CA ILE A 74 0.99 11.78 1.23
C ILE A 74 2.43 11.69 0.78
N ASP A 75 2.75 10.67 -0.04
CA ASP A 75 4.06 10.46 -0.63
C ASP A 75 3.96 10.49 -2.15
N ASN A 76 4.86 11.21 -2.82
CA ASN A 76 4.85 11.31 -4.29
C ASN A 76 3.46 11.63 -4.88
N ARG A 77 2.67 12.46 -4.19
CA ARG A 77 1.30 12.82 -4.53
C ARG A 77 0.29 11.66 -4.46
N GLU A 78 0.65 10.54 -3.82
CA GLU A 78 -0.25 9.46 -3.43
C GLU A 78 -0.69 9.63 -1.98
N LEU A 79 -2.01 9.69 -1.76
CA LEU A 79 -2.62 9.67 -0.43
C LEU A 79 -3.00 8.24 -0.07
N THR A 80 -2.36 7.68 0.95
CA THR A 80 -2.69 6.35 1.47
C THR A 80 -3.67 6.44 2.63
N PHE A 81 -4.88 5.90 2.45
CA PHE A 81 -5.87 5.73 3.50
C PHE A 81 -5.77 4.34 4.14
N VAL A 82 -5.43 4.28 5.42
CA VAL A 82 -5.65 3.11 6.26
C VAL A 82 -7.10 3.16 6.74
N VAL A 83 -8.00 2.50 6.01
CA VAL A 83 -9.45 2.63 6.18
C VAL A 83 -9.93 2.02 7.50
N THR A 84 -9.36 0.88 7.86
CA THR A 84 -9.63 0.15 9.10
C THR A 84 -8.49 -0.81 9.40
N SER A 85 -8.26 -1.14 10.67
CA SER A 85 -7.36 -2.23 11.06
C SER A 85 -8.06 -3.59 11.11
N LYS A 86 -9.40 -3.63 11.00
CA LYS A 86 -10.17 -4.88 11.00
C LYS A 86 -10.01 -5.60 9.66
N CYS A 87 -9.85 -6.91 9.72
CA CYS A 87 -9.78 -7.78 8.55
C CYS A 87 -10.50 -9.09 8.83
N ASN A 88 -11.10 -9.67 7.81
CA ASN A 88 -11.69 -11.02 7.85
C ASN A 88 -10.68 -12.13 7.46
N HIS A 89 -9.40 -11.75 7.20
CA HIS A 89 -8.27 -12.65 7.08
C HIS A 89 -7.32 -12.52 8.27
N ARG A 90 -6.44 -13.53 8.46
CA ARG A 90 -5.34 -13.56 9.44
C ARG A 90 -4.08 -14.06 8.74
N CYS A 91 -3.66 -13.30 7.70
CA CYS A 91 -2.50 -13.68 6.89
C CYS A 91 -1.24 -13.76 7.75
N ILE A 92 -0.54 -14.90 7.66
CA ILE A 92 0.67 -15.16 8.47
C ILE A 92 1.85 -14.26 8.09
N MET A 93 1.80 -13.56 6.94
CA MET A 93 2.80 -12.60 6.47
C MET A 93 2.27 -11.15 6.46
N CYS A 94 1.16 -10.86 7.16
CA CYS A 94 0.57 -9.53 7.13
C CYS A 94 1.53 -8.47 7.67
N PRO A 95 1.84 -7.38 6.92
CA PRO A 95 2.69 -6.31 7.40
C PRO A 95 1.92 -5.29 8.25
N GLN A 96 0.61 -5.44 8.40
CA GLN A 96 -0.26 -4.54 9.15
C GLN A 96 -0.50 -5.06 10.57
N GLN A 97 -0.51 -4.16 11.55
CA GLN A 97 -1.03 -4.47 12.87
C GLN A 97 -2.56 -4.46 12.80
N LEU A 98 -3.16 -5.63 12.94
CA LEU A 98 -4.62 -5.79 12.94
C LEU A 98 -5.19 -5.51 14.34
N ASP A 99 -6.48 -5.18 14.36
CA ASP A 99 -7.28 -4.94 15.58
C ASP A 99 -6.78 -3.79 16.49
N VAL A 100 -5.84 -2.97 15.99
CA VAL A 100 -5.37 -1.74 16.62
C VAL A 100 -5.91 -0.58 15.81
N ASP A 101 -7.12 -0.13 16.10
CA ASP A 101 -7.77 0.95 15.34
C ASP A 101 -7.60 2.28 16.07
N PRO A 102 -6.51 3.04 15.81
CA PRO A 102 -6.30 4.33 16.46
C PRO A 102 -7.30 5.39 15.95
N ILE A 103 -8.01 5.11 14.86
CA ILE A 103 -8.82 6.11 14.14
C ILE A 103 -10.15 5.48 13.66
N ASN A 104 -10.83 4.78 14.56
CA ASN A 104 -12.17 4.27 14.25
C ASN A 104 -13.23 5.40 14.37
N ASN A 105 -12.88 6.60 13.89
CA ASN A 105 -13.76 7.75 13.96
C ASN A 105 -14.22 8.13 12.56
N GLU A 106 -15.42 7.70 12.19
CA GLU A 106 -16.06 8.05 10.92
C GLU A 106 -16.13 9.57 10.70
N ILE A 107 -16.23 10.34 11.80
CA ILE A 107 -16.22 11.80 11.78
C ILE A 107 -14.88 12.34 11.23
N ILE A 108 -13.75 11.78 11.68
CA ILE A 108 -12.41 12.17 11.19
C ILE A 108 -12.28 11.90 9.70
N LEU A 109 -12.68 10.70 9.28
CA LEU A 109 -12.63 10.32 7.86
C LEU A 109 -13.53 11.24 7.02
N GLN A 110 -14.72 11.58 7.52
CA GLN A 110 -15.63 12.50 6.83
C GLN A 110 -15.06 13.91 6.70
N TYR A 111 -14.43 14.45 7.76
CA TYR A 111 -13.75 15.75 7.68
C TYR A 111 -12.63 15.76 6.67
N VAL A 112 -11.85 14.66 6.56
CA VAL A 112 -10.80 14.54 5.54
C VAL A 112 -11.40 14.59 4.15
N ILE A 113 -12.42 13.78 3.87
CA ILE A 113 -13.07 13.73 2.55
C ILE A 113 -13.64 15.10 2.15
N ASP A 114 -14.30 15.77 3.08
CA ASP A 114 -15.00 17.03 2.81
C ASP A 114 -14.05 18.21 2.59
N ASN A 115 -12.80 18.10 3.04
CA ASN A 115 -11.83 19.19 3.02
C ASN A 115 -10.53 18.87 2.30
N LEU A 116 -10.40 17.69 1.69
CA LEU A 116 -9.22 17.31 0.92
C LEU A 116 -9.04 18.22 -0.30
N ASP A 117 -7.85 18.82 -0.42
CA ASP A 117 -7.45 19.52 -1.63
C ASP A 117 -6.86 18.51 -2.63
N TYR A 118 -7.66 18.13 -3.61
CA TYR A 118 -7.22 17.15 -4.62
C TYR A 118 -6.07 17.65 -5.50
N ASP A 119 -5.71 18.93 -5.49
CA ASP A 119 -4.58 19.46 -6.26
C ASP A 119 -3.22 19.06 -5.68
N VAL A 120 -3.19 18.58 -4.42
CA VAL A 120 -1.95 18.07 -3.81
C VAL A 120 -1.69 16.60 -4.07
N ILE A 121 -2.64 15.88 -4.70
CA ILE A 121 -2.56 14.44 -4.96
C ILE A 121 -2.93 14.09 -6.40
N ASP A 122 -2.41 12.98 -6.88
CA ASP A 122 -2.73 12.38 -8.18
C ASP A 122 -3.33 10.97 -8.01
N GLU A 123 -3.10 10.35 -6.86
CA GLU A 123 -3.57 9.00 -6.56
C GLU A 123 -4.05 8.87 -5.12
N ILE A 124 -5.07 8.04 -4.93
CA ILE A 124 -5.56 7.58 -3.62
C ILE A 124 -5.38 6.07 -3.55
N CYS A 125 -4.72 5.60 -2.49
CA CYS A 125 -4.56 4.19 -2.17
C CYS A 125 -5.38 3.84 -0.91
N PHE A 126 -6.33 2.92 -1.02
CA PHE A 126 -7.03 2.36 0.13
C PHE A 126 -6.35 1.08 0.59
N THR A 127 -6.01 1.04 1.86
CA THR A 127 -5.33 -0.08 2.53
C THR A 127 -5.81 -0.24 3.98
N GLY A 128 -5.13 -1.06 4.75
CA GLY A 128 -5.40 -1.36 6.15
C GLY A 128 -5.61 -2.85 6.37
N GLY A 129 -6.64 -3.24 7.12
CA GLY A 129 -7.13 -4.62 7.16
C GLY A 129 -7.83 -4.98 5.85
N GLU A 130 -9.17 -5.00 5.84
CA GLU A 130 -9.94 -5.13 4.61
C GLU A 130 -10.76 -3.84 4.38
N PRO A 131 -10.39 -3.01 3.37
CA PRO A 131 -11.06 -1.73 3.11
C PRO A 131 -12.56 -1.86 2.86
N PHE A 132 -13.00 -2.94 2.23
CA PHE A 132 -14.41 -3.14 1.91
C PHE A 132 -15.29 -3.52 3.11
N LEU A 133 -14.73 -3.71 4.31
CA LEU A 133 -15.51 -3.69 5.55
C LEU A 133 -16.07 -2.28 5.84
N LYS A 134 -15.54 -1.25 5.21
CA LYS A 134 -16.01 0.14 5.22
C LYS A 134 -16.40 0.60 3.80
N MET A 135 -17.15 -0.22 3.07
CA MET A 135 -17.54 -0.01 1.67
C MET A 135 -18.08 1.40 1.42
N ASN A 136 -19.01 1.87 2.27
CA ASN A 136 -19.65 3.18 2.11
C ASN A 136 -18.62 4.33 2.13
N PHE A 137 -17.56 4.22 2.95
CA PHE A 137 -16.50 5.22 2.99
C PHE A 137 -15.70 5.22 1.68
N VAL A 138 -15.26 4.04 1.22
CA VAL A 138 -14.51 3.90 -0.05
C VAL A 138 -15.33 4.47 -1.20
N GLU A 139 -16.61 4.12 -1.27
CA GLU A 139 -17.52 4.57 -2.31
C GLU A 139 -17.71 6.09 -2.32
N GLN A 140 -17.89 6.71 -1.16
CA GLN A 140 -18.00 8.17 -1.05
C GLN A 140 -16.74 8.88 -1.56
N VAL A 141 -15.54 8.38 -1.24
CA VAL A 141 -14.29 8.95 -1.74
C VAL A 141 -14.19 8.78 -3.26
N VAL A 142 -14.52 7.58 -3.78
CA VAL A 142 -14.54 7.33 -5.23
C VAL A 142 -15.48 8.30 -5.94
N GLN A 143 -16.66 8.57 -5.40
CA GLN A 143 -17.65 9.49 -6.00
C GLN A 143 -17.21 10.96 -5.93
N LYS A 144 -16.58 11.39 -4.83
CA LYS A 144 -16.16 12.79 -4.62
C LYS A 144 -14.85 13.14 -5.32
N ALA A 145 -13.94 12.18 -5.46
CA ALA A 145 -12.64 12.44 -6.08
C ALA A 145 -12.79 12.81 -7.56
N PRO A 146 -12.10 13.85 -8.06
CA PRO A 146 -12.08 14.19 -9.49
C PRO A 146 -11.65 13.01 -10.38
N GLU A 147 -12.15 12.95 -11.63
CA GLU A 147 -11.85 11.86 -12.59
C GLU A 147 -10.35 11.65 -12.85
N ARG A 148 -9.53 12.72 -12.74
CA ARG A 148 -8.09 12.63 -12.92
C ARG A 148 -7.35 11.86 -11.82
N ILE A 149 -8.00 11.65 -10.66
CA ILE A 149 -7.39 10.95 -9.52
C ILE A 149 -7.48 9.45 -9.76
N LYS A 150 -6.34 8.79 -9.81
CA LYS A 150 -6.24 7.32 -9.84
C LYS A 150 -6.59 6.76 -8.47
N ILE A 151 -7.23 5.61 -8.44
CA ILE A 151 -7.66 4.96 -7.21
C ILE A 151 -7.15 3.51 -7.21
N THR A 152 -6.32 3.19 -6.24
CA THR A 152 -5.82 1.84 -5.99
C THR A 152 -6.44 1.30 -4.70
N ILE A 153 -7.02 0.10 -4.74
CA ILE A 153 -7.66 -0.53 -3.60
C ILE A 153 -6.98 -1.86 -3.31
N LEU A 154 -6.32 -1.96 -2.15
CA LEU A 154 -5.68 -3.18 -1.67
C LEU A 154 -6.71 -3.99 -0.88
N THR A 155 -7.33 -4.97 -1.51
CA THR A 155 -8.39 -5.81 -0.91
C THR A 155 -8.00 -7.27 -0.92
N ASN A 156 -8.47 -8.04 0.05
CA ASN A 156 -8.26 -9.49 0.07
C ASN A 156 -9.16 -10.26 -0.93
N GLY A 157 -10.04 -9.56 -1.64
CA GLY A 157 -10.87 -10.13 -2.71
C GLY A 157 -12.08 -10.95 -2.25
N THR A 158 -12.33 -11.09 -0.95
CA THR A 158 -13.49 -11.87 -0.45
C THR A 158 -14.80 -11.12 -0.50
N ILE A 159 -14.76 -9.79 -0.59
CA ILE A 159 -15.92 -8.90 -0.68
C ILE A 159 -15.95 -8.30 -2.09
N ILE A 160 -17.07 -8.46 -2.79
CA ILE A 160 -17.28 -7.83 -4.10
C ILE A 160 -17.55 -6.33 -3.88
N PRO A 161 -16.80 -5.43 -4.54
CA PRO A 161 -17.07 -4.00 -4.48
C PRO A 161 -18.46 -3.63 -5.02
N SER A 162 -18.94 -2.45 -4.64
CA SER A 162 -20.17 -1.91 -5.22
C SER A 162 -20.03 -1.67 -6.73
N VAL A 163 -21.15 -1.69 -7.43
CA VAL A 163 -21.19 -1.49 -8.89
C VAL A 163 -20.62 -0.13 -9.30
N SER A 164 -20.76 0.89 -8.46
CA SER A 164 -20.20 2.22 -8.70
C SER A 164 -18.67 2.20 -8.73
N ILE A 165 -18.03 1.43 -7.83
CA ILE A 165 -16.59 1.23 -7.83
C ILE A 165 -16.16 0.42 -9.05
N LEU A 166 -16.85 -0.69 -9.34
CA LEU A 166 -16.51 -1.60 -10.43
C LEU A 166 -16.62 -0.95 -11.83
N LYS A 167 -17.53 0.00 -12.00
CA LYS A 167 -17.68 0.75 -13.27
C LYS A 167 -16.72 1.93 -13.41
N SER A 168 -15.96 2.25 -12.39
CA SER A 168 -15.00 3.35 -12.42
C SER A 168 -13.68 2.92 -13.04
N LEU A 169 -13.42 3.31 -14.29
CA LEU A 169 -12.20 2.96 -15.06
C LEU A 169 -10.89 3.43 -14.41
N ARG A 170 -10.96 4.33 -13.44
CA ARG A 170 -9.79 4.82 -12.69
C ARG A 170 -9.48 3.99 -11.44
N CYS A 171 -10.35 3.01 -11.11
CA CYS A 171 -10.15 2.11 -9.98
C CYS A 171 -9.39 0.87 -10.39
N LYS A 172 -8.32 0.56 -9.65
CA LYS A 172 -7.53 -0.65 -9.75
C LYS A 172 -7.67 -1.46 -8.47
N LEU A 173 -8.07 -2.72 -8.59
CA LEU A 173 -8.13 -3.65 -7.48
C LEU A 173 -6.84 -4.46 -7.43
N CYS A 174 -6.14 -4.41 -6.30
CA CYS A 174 -4.97 -5.22 -6.04
C CYS A 174 -5.37 -6.36 -5.10
N VAL A 175 -5.42 -7.58 -5.63
CA VAL A 175 -5.96 -8.76 -4.94
C VAL A 175 -4.85 -9.78 -4.71
N PRO A 176 -4.59 -10.20 -3.45
CA PRO A 176 -3.60 -11.22 -3.15
C PRO A 176 -4.11 -12.61 -3.54
N LEU A 177 -3.25 -13.36 -4.21
CA LEU A 177 -3.42 -14.79 -4.43
C LEU A 177 -2.05 -15.47 -4.27
N TYR A 178 -1.89 -16.28 -3.23
CA TYR A 178 -0.57 -16.73 -2.77
C TYR A 178 -0.19 -18.15 -3.22
N ALA A 179 -1.08 -18.82 -3.93
CA ALA A 179 -0.85 -20.14 -4.51
C ALA A 179 -1.86 -20.39 -5.65
N PRO A 180 -1.60 -21.36 -6.56
CA PRO A 180 -2.54 -21.77 -7.59
C PRO A 180 -3.62 -22.75 -7.07
N TYR A 181 -3.64 -23.09 -5.78
CA TYR A 181 -4.56 -24.02 -5.13
C TYR A 181 -4.89 -23.58 -3.71
N ASP A 182 -5.99 -24.12 -3.19
CA ASP A 182 -6.65 -23.68 -1.97
C ASP A 182 -5.85 -23.98 -0.69
N GLU A 183 -5.26 -25.18 -0.57
CA GLU A 183 -4.57 -25.61 0.65
C GLU A 183 -3.52 -24.58 1.10
N LEU A 184 -2.61 -24.21 0.21
CA LEU A 184 -1.54 -23.28 0.53
C LEU A 184 -2.05 -21.83 0.65
N HIS A 185 -2.93 -21.38 -0.26
CA HIS A 185 -3.52 -20.05 -0.15
C HIS A 185 -4.26 -19.86 1.18
N ASN A 186 -5.08 -20.84 1.56
CA ASN A 186 -5.85 -20.80 2.80
C ASN A 186 -4.94 -20.83 4.04
N LYS A 187 -3.88 -21.64 4.02
CA LYS A 187 -2.85 -21.62 5.08
C LYS A 187 -2.25 -20.22 5.21
N MET A 188 -1.85 -19.58 4.10
CA MET A 188 -1.20 -18.28 4.10
C MET A 188 -2.13 -17.14 4.52
N THR A 189 -3.41 -17.22 4.18
CA THR A 189 -4.41 -16.18 4.53
C THR A 189 -5.05 -16.39 5.90
N GLY A 190 -4.87 -17.58 6.51
CA GLY A 190 -5.58 -17.97 7.73
C GLY A 190 -7.10 -18.02 7.54
N SER A 191 -7.57 -18.30 6.31
CA SER A 191 -8.99 -18.28 5.96
C SER A 191 -9.26 -19.20 4.76
N SER A 192 -10.35 -19.94 4.77
CA SER A 192 -10.80 -20.79 3.64
C SER A 192 -11.38 -19.91 2.51
N SER A 193 -10.54 -19.14 1.86
CA SER A 193 -10.95 -18.06 0.96
C SER A 193 -10.59 -18.25 -0.53
N PHE A 194 -9.75 -19.22 -0.88
CA PHE A 194 -9.27 -19.40 -2.26
C PHE A 194 -10.39 -19.39 -3.31
N TYR A 195 -11.34 -20.30 -3.18
CA TYR A 195 -12.44 -20.42 -4.15
C TYR A 195 -13.33 -19.17 -4.17
N LYS A 196 -13.54 -18.55 -3.00
CA LYS A 196 -14.31 -17.31 -2.90
C LYS A 196 -13.63 -16.14 -3.62
N VAL A 197 -12.32 -16.02 -3.48
CA VAL A 197 -11.53 -14.98 -4.18
C VAL A 197 -11.55 -15.21 -5.70
N VAL A 198 -11.29 -16.44 -6.15
CA VAL A 198 -11.33 -16.79 -7.58
C VAL A 198 -12.72 -16.54 -8.18
N GLU A 199 -13.79 -16.99 -7.50
CA GLU A 199 -15.18 -16.74 -7.94
C GLU A 199 -15.50 -15.25 -8.02
N ASN A 200 -15.07 -14.46 -7.02
CA ASN A 200 -15.28 -13.03 -7.02
C ASN A 200 -14.52 -12.34 -8.16
N LEU A 201 -13.26 -12.72 -8.42
CA LEU A 201 -12.49 -12.21 -9.56
C LEU A 201 -13.21 -12.48 -10.90
N ILE A 202 -13.76 -13.70 -11.09
CA ILE A 202 -14.55 -14.04 -12.28
C ILE A 202 -15.83 -13.17 -12.36
N LYS A 203 -16.52 -12.92 -11.24
CA LYS A 203 -17.69 -12.02 -11.23
C LYS A 203 -17.30 -10.57 -11.55
N ILE A 204 -16.18 -10.10 -11.04
CA ILE A 204 -15.67 -8.75 -11.28
C ILE A 204 -15.24 -8.58 -12.75
N SER A 205 -14.78 -9.64 -13.44
CA SER A 205 -14.35 -9.57 -14.84
C SER A 205 -15.45 -9.17 -15.84
N GLN A 206 -16.71 -9.14 -15.39
CA GLN A 206 -17.83 -8.59 -16.18
C GLN A 206 -17.81 -7.06 -16.29
N TYR A 207 -16.95 -6.41 -15.53
CA TYR A 207 -16.73 -4.97 -15.52
C TYR A 207 -15.34 -4.66 -16.07
N ASP A 208 -15.15 -3.45 -16.58
CA ASP A 208 -13.85 -3.00 -17.10
C ASP A 208 -12.87 -2.57 -15.96
N THR A 209 -13.02 -3.16 -14.78
CA THR A 209 -12.19 -2.88 -13.60
C THR A 209 -10.78 -3.42 -13.81
N LEU A 210 -9.78 -2.59 -13.56
CA LEU A 210 -8.37 -3.04 -13.58
C LEU A 210 -8.09 -3.95 -12.39
N ILE A 211 -7.50 -5.13 -12.64
CA ILE A 211 -7.15 -6.11 -11.61
C ILE A 211 -5.67 -6.41 -11.66
N GLU A 212 -4.99 -6.25 -10.53
CA GLU A 212 -3.62 -6.71 -10.29
C GLU A 212 -3.64 -7.86 -9.28
N LEU A 213 -3.12 -9.02 -9.65
CA LEU A 213 -2.85 -10.08 -8.67
C LEU A 213 -1.54 -9.78 -7.94
N ARG A 214 -1.53 -9.97 -6.62
CA ARG A 214 -0.35 -9.80 -5.78
C ARG A 214 0.06 -11.12 -5.16
N PHE A 215 1.30 -11.53 -5.41
CA PHE A 215 1.89 -12.75 -4.88
C PHE A 215 3.10 -12.39 -4.03
N VAL A 216 2.98 -12.43 -2.71
CA VAL A 216 4.11 -12.27 -1.80
C VAL A 216 4.90 -13.57 -1.75
N VAL A 217 6.17 -13.51 -2.14
CA VAL A 217 7.06 -14.68 -2.18
C VAL A 217 7.58 -15.00 -0.79
N THR A 218 7.41 -16.25 -0.37
CA THR A 218 7.83 -16.77 0.93
C THR A 218 8.43 -18.17 0.77
N ARG A 219 9.05 -18.71 1.84
CA ARG A 219 9.54 -20.10 1.88
C ARG A 219 8.45 -21.13 1.58
N LEU A 220 7.21 -20.82 1.92
CA LEU A 220 6.10 -21.76 1.72
C LEU A 220 5.64 -21.88 0.28
N ASN A 221 5.76 -20.80 -0.51
CA ASN A 221 5.12 -20.75 -1.84
C ASN A 221 6.07 -20.48 -3.01
N TYR A 222 7.35 -20.22 -2.79
CA TYR A 222 8.26 -19.91 -3.91
C TYR A 222 8.41 -21.07 -4.91
N SER A 223 8.20 -22.32 -4.46
CA SER A 223 8.26 -23.50 -5.32
C SER A 223 7.13 -23.57 -6.36
N CYS A 224 5.98 -22.92 -6.09
CA CYS A 224 4.85 -22.91 -7.01
C CYS A 224 4.78 -21.67 -7.93
N LEU A 225 5.81 -20.82 -8.00
CA LEU A 225 5.81 -19.59 -8.80
C LEU A 225 5.49 -19.83 -10.29
N GLU A 226 6.10 -20.84 -10.92
CA GLU A 226 5.83 -21.15 -12.34
C GLU A 226 4.42 -21.72 -12.52
N GLU A 227 3.95 -22.56 -11.59
CA GLU A 227 2.60 -23.11 -11.62
C GLU A 227 1.56 -22.01 -11.41
N PHE A 228 1.80 -21.10 -10.47
CA PHE A 228 0.96 -19.92 -10.27
C PHE A 228 0.88 -19.04 -11.52
N ALA A 229 1.99 -18.80 -12.19
CA ALA A 229 1.99 -18.04 -13.44
C ALA A 229 1.11 -18.70 -14.52
N ARG A 230 1.21 -20.03 -14.66
CA ARG A 230 0.34 -20.78 -15.58
C ARG A 230 -1.12 -20.75 -15.17
N PHE A 231 -1.39 -20.86 -13.86
CA PHE A 231 -2.76 -20.75 -13.32
C PHE A 231 -3.36 -19.38 -13.63
N ALA A 232 -2.66 -18.28 -13.30
CA ALA A 232 -3.13 -16.94 -13.56
C ALA A 232 -3.48 -16.71 -15.03
N TRP A 233 -2.58 -17.05 -15.93
CA TRP A 233 -2.81 -16.90 -17.38
C TRP A 233 -3.98 -17.74 -17.90
N ARG A 234 -4.12 -19.00 -17.44
CA ARG A 234 -5.14 -19.91 -17.96
C ARG A 234 -6.53 -19.68 -17.37
N ASN A 235 -6.60 -19.37 -16.08
CA ASN A 235 -7.87 -19.31 -15.35
C ASN A 235 -8.39 -17.89 -15.11
N LEU A 236 -7.49 -16.88 -15.17
CA LEU A 236 -7.80 -15.48 -14.89
C LEU A 236 -7.29 -14.56 -16.04
N PRO A 237 -7.61 -14.86 -17.33
CA PRO A 237 -7.04 -14.14 -18.49
C PRO A 237 -7.46 -12.66 -18.56
N PHE A 238 -8.45 -12.25 -17.78
CA PHE A 238 -8.93 -10.87 -17.65
C PHE A 238 -8.09 -10.02 -16.68
N VAL A 239 -7.15 -10.62 -15.94
CA VAL A 239 -6.21 -9.91 -15.08
C VAL A 239 -5.19 -9.18 -15.95
N GLN A 240 -4.99 -7.88 -15.68
CA GLN A 240 -4.04 -7.05 -16.43
C GLN A 240 -2.61 -7.23 -15.95
N ASP A 241 -2.42 -7.24 -14.63
CA ASP A 241 -1.09 -7.25 -14.03
C ASP A 241 -0.94 -8.34 -12.97
N VAL A 242 0.26 -8.93 -12.89
CA VAL A 242 0.68 -9.81 -11.79
C VAL A 242 1.92 -9.19 -11.14
N ALA A 243 1.85 -8.91 -9.84
CA ALA A 243 2.96 -8.38 -9.05
C ALA A 243 3.50 -9.47 -8.11
N PHE A 244 4.70 -9.97 -8.40
CA PHE A 244 5.46 -10.81 -7.47
C PHE A 244 6.24 -9.92 -6.52
N MET A 245 6.08 -10.11 -5.21
CA MET A 245 6.57 -9.17 -4.21
C MET A 245 7.54 -9.84 -3.24
N GLY A 246 8.70 -9.21 -2.98
CA GLY A 246 9.49 -9.51 -1.79
C GLY A 246 8.69 -9.19 -0.53
N MET A 247 8.82 -10.03 0.49
CA MET A 247 8.12 -9.88 1.77
C MET A 247 8.77 -8.80 2.63
N GLU A 248 7.97 -7.95 3.28
CA GLU A 248 8.43 -7.00 4.29
C GLU A 248 8.36 -7.64 5.69
N LEU A 249 9.48 -7.68 6.41
CA LEU A 249 9.58 -8.29 7.76
C LEU A 249 9.07 -7.33 8.85
N THR A 250 7.75 -7.17 8.91
CA THR A 250 7.07 -6.39 9.95
C THR A 250 5.83 -7.14 10.44
N ALA A 251 5.33 -6.80 11.63
CA ALA A 251 4.14 -7.38 12.25
C ALA A 251 4.15 -8.94 12.16
N GLU A 252 3.10 -9.55 11.58
CA GLU A 252 2.99 -11.02 11.51
C GLU A 252 4.09 -11.67 10.66
N ALA A 253 4.57 -10.98 9.61
CA ALA A 253 5.71 -11.49 8.83
C ALA A 253 6.98 -11.63 9.68
N LEU A 254 7.20 -10.71 10.61
CA LEU A 254 8.32 -10.78 11.55
C LEU A 254 8.12 -11.88 12.60
N ASN A 255 6.90 -12.00 13.13
CA ASN A 255 6.55 -13.03 14.11
C ASN A 255 6.73 -14.45 13.55
N ASN A 256 6.44 -14.64 12.26
CA ASN A 256 6.52 -15.92 11.56
C ASN A 256 7.77 -16.03 10.67
N LYS A 257 8.80 -15.23 10.90
CA LYS A 257 10.01 -15.14 10.05
C LYS A 257 10.63 -16.50 9.76
N GLU A 258 10.79 -17.34 10.77
CA GLU A 258 11.44 -18.67 10.64
C GLU A 258 10.70 -19.58 9.65
N GLU A 259 9.37 -19.47 9.55
CA GLU A 259 8.56 -20.24 8.62
C GLU A 259 8.51 -19.59 7.23
N LEU A 260 8.54 -18.27 7.15
CA LEU A 260 8.23 -17.53 5.95
C LEU A 260 9.45 -17.03 5.19
N TRP A 261 10.51 -16.63 5.88
CA TRP A 261 11.68 -16.05 5.22
C TRP A 261 12.47 -17.09 4.44
N CYS A 262 12.86 -16.76 3.23
CA CYS A 262 13.81 -17.50 2.43
C CYS A 262 14.77 -16.55 1.73
N ASN A 263 15.99 -17.01 1.47
CA ASN A 263 16.98 -16.21 0.75
C ASN A 263 16.47 -15.93 -0.67
N PRO A 264 16.39 -14.67 -1.12
CA PRO A 264 15.96 -14.35 -2.46
C PRO A 264 16.73 -15.09 -3.57
N LYS A 265 18.00 -15.40 -3.35
CA LYS A 265 18.79 -16.18 -4.32
C LYS A 265 18.21 -17.57 -4.62
N ASP A 266 17.51 -18.16 -3.65
CA ASP A 266 16.93 -19.48 -3.80
C ASP A 266 15.73 -19.49 -4.76
N TYR A 267 14.99 -18.38 -4.85
CA TYR A 267 13.78 -18.31 -5.68
C TYR A 267 13.89 -17.40 -6.91
N ILE A 268 14.88 -16.50 -7.00
CA ILE A 268 15.04 -15.61 -8.16
C ILE A 268 15.06 -16.36 -9.49
N PRO A 269 15.76 -17.49 -9.66
CA PRO A 269 15.75 -18.21 -10.93
C PRO A 269 14.35 -18.67 -11.36
N THR A 270 13.55 -19.17 -10.42
CA THR A 270 12.15 -19.58 -10.65
C THR A 270 11.25 -18.37 -10.89
N LEU A 271 11.43 -17.30 -10.12
CA LEU A 271 10.71 -16.03 -10.28
C LEU A 271 10.94 -15.42 -11.66
N GLN A 272 12.19 -15.39 -12.15
CA GLN A 272 12.52 -14.90 -13.49
C GLN A 272 11.79 -15.69 -14.59
N LYS A 273 11.67 -17.02 -14.45
CA LYS A 273 10.89 -17.86 -15.38
C LYS A 273 9.41 -17.54 -15.34
N ALA A 274 8.81 -17.39 -14.14
CA ALA A 274 7.40 -17.06 -13.98
C ALA A 274 7.06 -15.71 -14.61
N VAL A 275 7.87 -14.68 -14.34
CA VAL A 275 7.74 -13.35 -14.94
C VAL A 275 7.87 -13.37 -16.45
N SER A 276 8.90 -14.10 -16.96
CA SER A 276 9.11 -14.24 -18.41
C SER A 276 7.92 -14.93 -19.08
N TYR A 277 7.42 -16.01 -18.48
CA TYR A 277 6.27 -16.75 -19.01
C TYR A 277 5.05 -15.84 -19.18
N LEU A 278 4.63 -15.11 -18.11
CA LEU A 278 3.47 -14.23 -18.16
C LEU A 278 3.63 -13.14 -19.23
N ASN A 279 4.78 -12.44 -19.25
CA ASN A 279 5.02 -11.38 -20.22
C ASN A 279 5.07 -11.92 -21.66
N THR A 280 5.58 -13.14 -21.89
CA THR A 280 5.53 -13.78 -23.21
C THR A 280 4.11 -14.14 -23.62
N CYS A 281 3.26 -14.50 -22.66
CA CYS A 281 1.85 -14.81 -22.90
C CYS A 281 0.94 -13.56 -22.99
N GLY A 282 1.50 -12.35 -22.91
CA GLY A 282 0.74 -11.09 -23.01
C GLY A 282 0.07 -10.62 -21.71
N MET A 283 0.35 -11.26 -20.58
CA MET A 283 -0.08 -10.83 -19.24
C MET A 283 1.07 -10.10 -18.56
N THR A 284 0.94 -8.83 -18.26
CA THR A 284 1.99 -8.02 -17.65
C THR A 284 2.40 -8.58 -16.28
N ALA A 285 3.69 -8.81 -16.07
CA ALA A 285 4.19 -9.26 -14.78
C ALA A 285 5.35 -8.39 -14.29
N TRP A 286 5.28 -7.99 -13.02
CA TRP A 286 6.25 -7.15 -12.35
C TRP A 286 6.85 -7.84 -11.13
N VAL A 287 8.04 -7.40 -10.73
CA VAL A 287 8.65 -7.74 -9.45
C VAL A 287 8.73 -6.49 -8.59
N TYR A 288 8.18 -6.56 -7.39
CA TYR A 288 8.19 -5.48 -6.41
C TYR A 288 9.05 -5.84 -5.20
N ASN A 289 9.56 -4.82 -4.53
CA ASN A 289 10.20 -4.92 -3.22
C ASN A 289 11.51 -5.74 -3.17
N LEU A 290 12.18 -5.90 -4.30
CA LEU A 290 13.46 -6.59 -4.40
C LEU A 290 14.50 -5.72 -5.11
N PRO A 291 15.78 -5.76 -4.68
CA PRO A 291 16.83 -4.97 -5.31
C PRO A 291 17.22 -5.51 -6.69
N LEU A 292 17.53 -4.61 -7.63
CA LEU A 292 17.87 -4.92 -9.03
C LEU A 292 19.06 -5.86 -9.20
N CYS A 293 20.03 -5.81 -8.27
CA CYS A 293 21.26 -6.61 -8.36
C CYS A 293 21.06 -8.12 -8.19
N LEU A 294 19.89 -8.53 -7.70
CA LEU A 294 19.53 -9.96 -7.60
C LEU A 294 19.13 -10.57 -8.94
N PHE A 295 18.86 -9.75 -9.96
CA PHE A 295 18.30 -10.19 -11.23
C PHE A 295 19.35 -10.12 -12.35
N ASP A 296 19.29 -11.11 -13.25
CA ASP A 296 20.00 -11.05 -14.52
C ASP A 296 19.57 -9.80 -15.29
N GLU A 297 20.50 -9.21 -16.06
CA GLU A 297 20.29 -7.92 -16.73
C GLU A 297 19.01 -7.87 -17.57
N LYS A 298 18.72 -8.92 -18.32
CA LYS A 298 17.53 -9.02 -19.18
C LYS A 298 16.18 -8.96 -18.41
N TYR A 299 16.19 -9.30 -17.10
CA TYR A 299 14.99 -9.30 -16.26
C TYR A 299 14.81 -8.01 -15.46
N ARG A 300 15.86 -7.17 -15.32
CA ARG A 300 15.80 -5.93 -14.53
C ARG A 300 14.71 -4.98 -14.97
N ARG A 301 14.32 -5.00 -16.25
CA ARG A 301 13.22 -4.21 -16.80
C ARG A 301 11.85 -4.51 -16.18
N PHE A 302 11.69 -5.68 -15.57
CA PHE A 302 10.45 -6.10 -14.89
C PHE A 302 10.46 -5.80 -13.38
N VAL A 303 11.58 -5.32 -12.85
CA VAL A 303 11.71 -5.01 -11.42
C VAL A 303 11.39 -3.54 -11.19
N ALA A 304 10.29 -3.29 -10.48
CA ALA A 304 9.83 -1.93 -10.24
C ALA A 304 10.42 -1.34 -8.95
N LYS A 305 10.60 -0.02 -8.96
CA LYS A 305 10.93 0.77 -7.78
C LYS A 305 9.67 1.03 -6.96
N SER A 306 9.24 0.04 -6.17
CA SER A 306 7.92 -0.05 -5.53
C SER A 306 7.91 0.25 -4.04
N ILE A 307 9.08 0.29 -3.39
CA ILE A 307 9.16 0.59 -1.95
C ILE A 307 8.98 2.09 -1.75
N SER A 308 8.07 2.47 -0.85
CA SER A 308 7.86 3.88 -0.49
C SER A 308 9.16 4.52 0.03
N PRO A 309 9.47 5.78 -0.33
CA PRO A 309 10.75 6.43 -0.03
C PRO A 309 11.16 6.37 1.45
N TRP A 310 10.20 6.44 2.36
CA TRP A 310 10.44 6.42 3.80
C TRP A 310 10.73 5.02 4.37
N LYS A 311 10.51 3.93 3.57
CA LYS A 311 10.82 2.54 3.92
C LYS A 311 12.10 2.04 3.25
N ILE A 312 12.62 2.76 2.24
CA ILE A 312 13.78 2.34 1.47
C ILE A 312 15.04 2.41 2.34
N LYS A 313 15.87 1.37 2.25
CA LYS A 313 17.23 1.34 2.77
C LYS A 313 18.20 0.80 1.72
N TYR A 314 19.43 1.24 1.84
CA TYR A 314 20.58 0.74 1.07
C TYR A 314 21.69 0.33 2.04
N ILE A 315 22.39 -0.75 1.74
CA ILE A 315 23.57 -1.20 2.49
C ILE A 315 24.83 -0.52 1.96
N GLN A 316 25.95 -0.62 2.68
CA GLN A 316 27.22 0.01 2.32
C GLN A 316 27.68 -0.36 0.87
N LYS A 317 27.51 -1.61 0.44
CA LYS A 317 27.82 -2.04 -0.95
C LYS A 317 27.06 -1.24 -2.03
N CYS A 318 25.92 -0.65 -1.67
CA CYS A 318 25.14 0.15 -2.63
C CYS A 318 25.75 1.54 -2.88
N ASP A 319 26.71 2.01 -2.09
CA ASP A 319 27.29 3.34 -2.26
C ASP A 319 28.12 3.47 -3.55
N THR A 320 28.72 2.38 -4.00
CA THR A 320 29.47 2.31 -5.26
C THR A 320 28.72 1.60 -6.39
N CYS A 321 27.43 1.25 -6.17
CA CYS A 321 26.65 0.48 -7.12
C CYS A 321 26.12 1.36 -8.26
N ASN A 322 26.43 1.02 -9.50
CA ASN A 322 25.96 1.71 -10.71
C ASN A 322 24.44 1.56 -10.94
N LEU A 323 23.78 0.59 -10.31
CA LEU A 323 22.33 0.38 -10.40
C LEU A 323 21.54 1.20 -9.37
N LYS A 324 22.20 1.84 -8.38
CA LYS A 324 21.56 2.47 -7.23
C LYS A 324 20.46 3.46 -7.62
N ASN A 325 20.68 4.28 -8.63
CA ASN A 325 19.72 5.31 -9.05
C ASN A 325 18.40 4.73 -9.57
N ASN A 326 18.44 3.53 -10.17
CA ASN A 326 17.27 2.83 -10.72
C ASN A 326 16.74 1.74 -9.78
N CYS A 327 17.45 1.44 -8.69
CA CYS A 327 17.12 0.37 -7.77
C CYS A 327 16.09 0.83 -6.73
N GLY A 328 15.10 -0.02 -6.44
CA GLY A 328 14.14 0.18 -5.36
C GLY A 328 14.72 -0.03 -3.96
N GLY A 329 15.98 -0.49 -3.85
CA GLY A 329 16.58 -0.83 -2.56
C GLY A 329 15.91 -2.03 -1.90
N MET A 330 15.89 -2.03 -0.58
CA MET A 330 15.24 -3.04 0.27
C MET A 330 14.46 -2.33 1.39
N PHE A 331 13.56 -3.04 2.04
CA PHE A 331 12.90 -2.49 3.22
C PHE A 331 13.90 -2.27 4.37
N PHE A 332 13.67 -1.21 5.14
CA PHE A 332 14.48 -0.94 6.34
C PHE A 332 14.45 -2.11 7.33
N SER A 333 13.31 -2.77 7.48
CA SER A 333 13.10 -3.94 8.33
C SER A 333 13.94 -5.16 7.94
N ASP A 334 14.36 -5.23 6.65
CA ASP A 334 14.97 -6.43 6.07
C ASP A 334 16.49 -6.28 5.88
N VAL A 335 17.07 -5.14 6.23
CA VAL A 335 18.48 -4.81 5.96
C VAL A 335 19.44 -5.89 6.45
N SER A 336 19.26 -6.37 7.67
CA SER A 336 20.11 -7.41 8.25
C SER A 336 20.10 -8.70 7.44
N GLU A 337 18.95 -9.06 6.86
CA GLU A 337 18.82 -10.25 6.03
C GLU A 337 19.55 -10.08 4.69
N PHE A 338 19.46 -8.88 4.10
CA PHE A 338 20.09 -8.58 2.81
C PHE A 338 21.62 -8.38 2.90
N GLU A 339 22.14 -8.01 4.08
CA GLU A 339 23.60 -7.94 4.29
C GLU A 339 24.29 -9.30 4.08
N PHE A 340 23.59 -10.41 4.37
CA PHE A 340 24.09 -11.76 4.11
C PHE A 340 23.79 -12.25 2.68
N VAL A 341 22.81 -11.65 2.00
CA VAL A 341 22.38 -12.03 0.64
C VAL A 341 23.21 -11.34 -0.44
N LEU A 342 23.53 -10.09 -0.30
CA LEU A 342 24.23 -9.23 -1.28
C LEU A 342 25.72 -9.16 -1.01
#